data_f7d4fe096127389a4f461158c7f15143
#
_entry.id   f7d4fe096127389a4f461158c7f15143
#
_cell.length_a   1.000
_cell.length_b   1.000
_cell.length_c   1.000
_cell.angle_alpha   90.00
_cell.angle_beta   90.00
_cell.angle_gamma   90.00
#
_symmetry.space_group_name_H-M   'P 1'
#
loop_
_entity.id
_entity.type
_entity.pdbx_description
1 polymer ?
#
loop_
_entity_poly.entity_id
_entity_poly.type
_entity_poly.pdbx_seq_one_letter_code
_entity_poly.pdbx_strand_id
1 'polypeptide(L)'
;MAVDQILLQEIKDSEVWLSREKEESTYKRDLQKRIELINWVLENMKNSDVEICSLLESRMSETIQEINKTYSIFDSDKLHSELRILDWIFYQVCINKNQ
;
A
#
# COMPACT_ATOMS: atom_id res chain seq x y z
N MET A 1 -2.80 -5.45 -19.32
CA MET A 1 -3.39 -4.33 -18.57
C MET A 1 -2.28 -3.46 -17.99
N ALA A 2 -2.41 -2.15 -18.09
CA ALA A 2 -1.41 -1.25 -17.55
C ALA A 2 -1.42 -1.29 -16.02
N VAL A 3 -0.25 -1.15 -15.41
CA VAL A 3 -0.09 -1.21 -13.96
C VAL A 3 -0.94 -0.15 -13.26
N ASP A 4 -0.96 1.07 -13.80
CA ASP A 4 -1.74 2.16 -13.22
C ASP A 4 -3.24 1.83 -13.21
N GLN A 5 -3.74 1.11 -14.21
CA GLN A 5 -5.14 0.68 -14.24
C GLN A 5 -5.43 -0.35 -13.15
N ILE A 6 -4.48 -1.25 -12.89
CA ILE A 6 -4.62 -2.23 -11.80
C ILE A 6 -4.70 -1.50 -10.46
N LEU A 7 -3.83 -0.52 -10.24
CA LEU A 7 -3.82 0.26 -9.01
C LEU A 7 -5.08 1.10 -8.85
N LEU A 8 -5.55 1.73 -9.92
CA LEU A 8 -6.77 2.52 -9.90
C LEU A 8 -7.99 1.65 -9.62
N GLN A 9 -8.04 0.45 -10.18
CA GLN A 9 -9.14 -0.48 -9.91
C GLN A 9 -9.16 -0.89 -8.45
N GLU A 10 -7.98 -1.14 -7.86
CA GLU A 10 -7.89 -1.48 -6.44
C GLU A 10 -8.39 -0.34 -5.55
N ILE A 11 -8.11 0.91 -5.92
CA ILE A 11 -8.65 2.06 -5.20
C ILE A 11 -10.17 2.06 -5.26
N LYS A 12 -10.74 1.86 -6.45
CA LYS A 12 -12.19 1.84 -6.62
C LYS A 12 -12.84 0.73 -5.79
N ASP A 13 -12.27 -0.46 -5.84
CA ASP A 13 -12.77 -1.59 -5.07
C ASP A 13 -12.69 -1.32 -3.57
N SER A 14 -11.59 -0.74 -3.13
CA SER A 14 -11.40 -0.39 -1.71
C SER A 14 -12.39 0.68 -1.27
N GLU A 15 -12.66 1.67 -2.11
CA GLU A 15 -13.64 2.72 -1.81
C GLU A 15 -15.05 2.15 -1.68
N VAL A 16 -15.42 1.20 -2.54
CA VAL A 16 -16.72 0.53 -2.45
C VAL A 16 -16.86 -0.20 -1.12
N TRP A 17 -15.84 -1.00 -0.76
CA TRP A 17 -15.87 -1.71 0.52
C TRP A 17 -15.86 -0.74 1.70
N LEU A 18 -15.07 0.33 1.62
CA LEU A 18 -15.00 1.34 2.68
C LEU A 18 -16.37 2.01 2.90
N SER A 19 -17.10 2.27 1.82
CA SER A 19 -18.42 2.91 1.93
C SER A 19 -19.44 2.03 2.62
N ARG A 20 -19.20 0.72 2.68
CA ARG A 20 -20.08 -0.25 3.34
C ARG A 20 -19.75 -0.43 4.81
N GLU A 21 -18.56 0.01 5.24
CA GLU A 21 -18.13 -0.12 6.64
C GLU A 21 -18.66 1.05 7.44
N LYS A 22 -19.59 0.77 8.35
CA LYS A 22 -20.25 1.81 9.15
C LYS A 22 -19.57 2.07 10.48
N GLU A 23 -18.77 1.12 10.97
CA GLU A 23 -18.11 1.21 12.26
C GLU A 23 -16.59 1.20 12.08
N GLU A 24 -15.88 1.86 13.00
CA GLU A 24 -14.44 1.80 13.02
C GLU A 24 -13.98 0.38 13.31
N SER A 25 -13.07 -0.12 12.49
CA SER A 25 -12.56 -1.48 12.59
C SER A 25 -11.15 -1.54 11.99
N THR A 26 -10.47 -2.65 12.26
CA THR A 26 -9.16 -2.93 11.65
C THR A 26 -9.30 -2.99 10.13
N TYR A 27 -10.38 -3.61 9.65
CA TYR A 27 -10.64 -3.74 8.22
C TYR A 27 -10.82 -2.38 7.56
N LYS A 28 -11.61 -1.49 8.17
CA LYS A 28 -11.82 -0.14 7.66
C LYS A 28 -10.51 0.63 7.60
N ARG A 29 -9.70 0.54 8.65
CA ARG A 29 -8.41 1.19 8.69
C ARG A 29 -7.47 0.66 7.60
N ASP A 30 -7.48 -0.65 7.36
CA ASP A 30 -6.67 -1.26 6.32
C ASP A 30 -7.08 -0.78 4.93
N LEU A 31 -8.38 -0.64 4.67
CA LEU A 31 -8.87 -0.10 3.40
C LEU A 31 -8.42 1.34 3.20
N GLN A 32 -8.50 2.16 4.24
CA GLN A 32 -8.05 3.56 4.18
C GLN A 32 -6.55 3.63 3.90
N LYS A 33 -5.75 2.80 4.56
CA LYS A 33 -4.31 2.77 4.35
C LYS A 33 -3.96 2.29 2.94
N ARG A 34 -4.71 1.32 2.42
CA ARG A 34 -4.52 0.82 1.05
C ARG A 34 -4.73 1.93 0.04
N ILE A 35 -5.81 2.68 0.16
CA ILE A 35 -6.11 3.81 -0.73
C ILE A 35 -4.99 4.85 -0.65
N GLU A 36 -4.58 5.19 0.57
CA GLU A 36 -3.52 6.17 0.81
C GLU A 36 -2.20 5.77 0.15
N LEU A 37 -1.78 4.52 0.36
CA LEU A 37 -0.50 4.05 -0.18
C LEU A 37 -0.52 3.93 -1.71
N ILE A 38 -1.63 3.47 -2.28
CA ILE A 38 -1.74 3.38 -3.73
C ILE A 38 -1.71 4.78 -4.36
N ASN A 39 -2.39 5.75 -3.76
CA ASN A 39 -2.35 7.13 -4.24
C ASN A 39 -0.93 7.70 -4.16
N TRP A 40 -0.21 7.41 -3.08
CA TRP A 40 1.18 7.83 -2.93
C TRP A 40 2.07 7.25 -4.04
N VAL A 41 1.88 5.98 -4.37
CA VAL A 41 2.62 5.33 -5.45
C VAL A 41 2.28 5.95 -6.79
N LEU A 42 1.00 6.15 -7.08
CA LEU A 42 0.56 6.75 -8.35
C LEU A 42 1.13 8.15 -8.53
N GLU A 43 1.16 8.96 -7.47
CA GLU A 43 1.75 10.29 -7.52
C GLU A 43 3.24 10.24 -7.85
N ASN A 44 3.96 9.30 -7.23
CA ASN A 44 5.39 9.16 -7.48
C ASN A 44 5.70 8.58 -8.86
N MET A 45 4.80 7.77 -9.40
CA MET A 45 4.97 7.23 -10.77
C MET A 45 4.85 8.30 -11.84
N LYS A 46 4.23 9.43 -11.54
CA LYS A 46 4.14 10.55 -12.47
C LYS A 46 5.46 11.32 -12.57
N ASN A 47 6.35 11.15 -11.61
CA ASN A 47 7.63 11.86 -11.57
C ASN A 47 8.72 11.01 -12.21
N SER A 48 9.21 11.42 -13.37
CA SER A 48 10.22 10.67 -14.13
C SER A 48 11.57 10.57 -13.42
N ASP A 49 11.81 11.43 -12.43
CA ASP A 49 13.05 11.41 -11.66
C ASP A 49 13.03 10.40 -10.51
N VAL A 50 11.85 9.79 -10.24
CA VAL A 50 11.70 8.82 -9.17
C VAL A 50 11.77 7.41 -9.76
N GLU A 51 12.66 6.56 -9.20
CA GLU A 51 12.67 5.15 -9.53
C GLU A 51 11.74 4.47 -8.51
N ILE A 52 10.53 4.10 -8.97
CA ILE A 52 9.45 3.67 -8.08
C ILE A 52 9.77 2.38 -7.33
N CYS A 53 10.48 1.44 -7.95
CA CYS A 53 10.79 0.18 -7.30
C CYS A 53 11.78 0.37 -6.15
N SER A 54 12.77 1.25 -6.34
CA SER A 54 13.70 1.61 -5.26
C SER A 54 13.00 2.34 -4.14
N LEU A 55 12.06 3.23 -4.48
CA LEU A 55 11.28 3.95 -3.48
C LEU A 55 10.43 2.99 -2.66
N LEU A 56 9.78 2.02 -3.31
CA LEU A 56 8.98 1.01 -2.62
C LEU A 56 9.86 0.14 -1.71
N GLU A 57 11.02 -0.29 -2.18
CA GLU A 57 11.95 -1.07 -1.37
C GLU A 57 12.39 -0.30 -0.12
N SER A 58 12.69 0.98 -0.27
CA SER A 58 13.07 1.84 0.86
C SER A 58 11.93 1.96 1.86
N ARG A 59 10.71 2.18 1.38
CA ARG A 59 9.55 2.31 2.26
C ARG A 59 9.28 1.00 3.01
N MET A 60 9.39 -0.14 2.32
CA MET A 60 9.21 -1.45 2.94
C MET A 60 10.27 -1.70 4.00
N SER A 61 11.52 -1.33 3.72
CA SER A 61 12.62 -1.46 4.68
C SER A 61 12.38 -0.60 5.92
N GLU A 62 11.93 0.63 5.73
CA GLU A 62 11.56 1.52 6.85
C GLU A 62 10.45 0.91 7.71
N THR A 63 9.44 0.34 7.08
CA THR A 63 8.33 -0.28 7.77
C THR A 63 8.80 -1.47 8.60
N ILE A 64 9.70 -2.29 8.05
CA ILE A 64 10.29 -3.43 8.78
C ILE A 64 11.09 -2.94 9.99
N GLN A 65 11.86 -1.87 9.82
CA GLN A 65 12.61 -1.29 10.94
C GLN A 65 11.68 -0.80 12.05
N GLU A 66 10.58 -0.17 11.68
CA GLU A 66 9.58 0.28 12.65
C GLU A 66 8.93 -0.89 13.38
N ILE A 67 8.63 -1.99 12.68
CA ILE A 67 8.11 -3.21 13.29
C ILE A 67 9.08 -3.70 14.36
N ASN A 68 10.36 -3.72 14.05
CA ASN A 68 11.39 -4.21 14.96
C ASN A 68 11.59 -3.34 16.20
N LYS A 69 11.18 -2.07 16.13
CA LYS A 69 11.31 -1.12 17.24
C LYS A 69 10.06 -1.00 18.09
N THR A 70 8.93 -1.51 17.63
CA THR A 70 7.67 -1.32 18.34
C THR A 70 7.42 -2.41 19.37
N TYR A 71 6.89 -2.02 20.52
CA TYR A 71 6.53 -2.95 21.60
C TYR A 71 5.02 -3.11 21.71
N SER A 72 4.26 -2.27 21.04
CA SER A 72 2.79 -2.34 21.07
C SER A 72 2.29 -3.34 20.04
N ILE A 73 1.47 -4.29 20.47
CA ILE A 73 0.84 -5.25 19.56
C ILE A 73 -0.04 -4.51 18.56
N PHE A 74 -0.75 -3.49 19.01
CA PHE A 74 -1.63 -2.69 18.14
C PHE A 74 -0.85 -1.99 17.04
N ASP A 75 0.26 -1.35 17.38
CA ASP A 75 1.10 -0.66 16.40
C ASP A 75 1.81 -1.66 15.48
N SER A 76 2.22 -2.80 16.01
CA SER A 76 2.82 -3.87 15.21
C SER A 76 1.84 -4.37 14.16
N ASP A 77 0.58 -4.58 14.51
CA ASP A 77 -0.46 -5.03 13.58
C ASP A 77 -0.68 -4.02 12.46
N LYS A 78 -0.69 -2.72 12.80
CA LYS A 78 -0.80 -1.67 11.78
C LYS A 78 0.36 -1.72 10.78
N LEU A 79 1.57 -1.86 11.31
CA LEU A 79 2.77 -1.89 10.47
C LEU A 79 2.82 -3.14 9.60
N HIS A 80 2.40 -4.29 10.12
CA HIS A 80 2.31 -5.51 9.32
C HIS A 80 1.27 -5.37 8.21
N SER A 81 0.14 -4.74 8.47
CA SER A 81 -0.86 -4.46 7.44
C SER A 81 -0.30 -3.56 6.36
N GLU A 82 0.40 -2.50 6.75
CA GLU A 82 1.04 -1.59 5.81
C GLU A 82 2.07 -2.33 4.95
N LEU A 83 2.87 -3.19 5.56
CA LEU A 83 3.87 -3.97 4.83
C LEU A 83 3.23 -4.89 3.81
N ARG A 84 2.12 -5.54 4.16
CA ARG A 84 1.40 -6.42 3.23
C ARG A 84 0.86 -5.63 2.02
N ILE A 85 0.35 -4.43 2.26
CA ILE A 85 -0.14 -3.56 1.19
C ILE A 85 1.02 -3.16 0.27
N LEU A 86 2.13 -2.73 0.85
CA LEU A 86 3.32 -2.35 0.08
C LEU A 86 3.87 -3.53 -0.72
N ASP A 87 3.86 -4.72 -0.16
CA ASP A 87 4.32 -5.93 -0.84
C ASP A 87 3.44 -6.24 -2.05
N TRP A 88 2.13 -6.12 -1.91
CA TRP A 88 1.20 -6.29 -3.03
C TRP A 88 1.46 -5.26 -4.13
N ILE A 89 1.65 -3.99 -3.76
CA ILE A 89 1.94 -2.92 -4.71
C ILE A 89 3.26 -3.21 -5.43
N PHE A 90 4.29 -3.59 -4.67
CA PHE A 90 5.60 -3.91 -5.23
C PHE A 90 5.52 -5.04 -6.24
N TYR A 91 4.75 -6.08 -5.92
CA TYR A 91 4.53 -7.19 -6.84
C TYR A 91 3.91 -6.69 -8.15
N GLN A 92 2.85 -5.87 -8.07
CA GLN A 92 2.16 -5.38 -9.26
C GLN A 92 3.04 -4.46 -10.10
N VAL A 93 3.79 -3.57 -9.45
CA VAL A 93 4.56 -2.54 -10.15
C VAL A 93 5.90 -3.06 -10.65
N CYS A 94 6.57 -3.89 -9.87
CA CYS A 94 7.98 -4.21 -10.10
C CYS A 94 8.21 -5.65 -10.57
N ILE A 95 7.33 -6.58 -10.20
CA ILE A 95 7.53 -8.00 -10.51
C ILE A 95 6.62 -8.44 -11.66
N ASN A 96 5.34 -8.07 -11.61
CA ASN A 96 4.31 -8.54 -12.55
C ASN A 96 4.16 -7.63 -13.78
N LYS A 97 5.13 -6.77 -14.02
CA LYS A 97 5.02 -5.72 -15.06
C LYS A 97 5.02 -6.24 -16.49
N ASN A 98 5.39 -7.49 -16.72
CA ASN A 98 5.47 -8.07 -18.06
C ASN A 98 4.29 -8.96 -18.41
N GLN A 99 3.23 -8.91 -17.66
CA GLN A 99 2.04 -9.72 -17.91
C GLN A 99 0.90 -8.93 -18.51
#